data_9561fd3a888e8b5524bc1c0d9f97ee5f
#
_entry.id   9561fd3a888e8b5524bc1c0d9f97ee5f
#
_cell.length_a   1.000
_cell.length_b   1.000
_cell.length_c   1.000
_cell.angle_alpha   90.00
_cell.angle_beta   90.00
_cell.angle_gamma   90.00
#
_symmetry.space_group_name_H-M   'P 1'
#
loop_
_entity.id
_entity.type
_entity.pdbx_description
1 polymer ?
#
loop_
_entity_poly.entity_id
_entity_poly.type
_entity_poly.pdbx_seq_one_letter_code
_entity_poly.pdbx_strand_id
1 'polypeptide(L)'
;MKKIVAILLVLVMAIGLVACGEAGTGTKTIAVIAKGETHAFWQAVKAGAVDAGKAAGYEVTFRGPTAESEEFVGSQREMVQAALNNKDVKAIVLATIGLGFADELIAAYDKKLPVVEFDSGLYSGGADITEGKDPTIGSVATNNYAAAEVVAENFYAYLKAPNLLANGYKGGVIQHDSTSTGIDRAGGFKDKIDALAKADGYTLEINVQVKANNAGEYKLGLTALADWGAQSIFMTNEGVVNEVFPEISDNAAAYKDILFCGFDAGTNQYNWMKDNGANYALLVGSVAQDSYSIGYKAVELAIAKLDGKEVSDVGIAGVWYNAANIDEQKDKNIFYMG
;
A
#
# COMPACT_ATOMS: atom_id res chain seq x y z
N MET A 1 39.41 65.18 -19.77
CA MET A 1 38.25 64.23 -19.69
C MET A 1 38.57 62.85 -20.24
N LYS A 2 39.85 62.38 -20.24
CA LYS A 2 40.19 61.01 -20.73
C LYS A 2 40.87 60.11 -19.68
N LYS A 3 40.88 60.52 -18.40
CA LYS A 3 41.52 59.77 -17.31
C LYS A 3 40.52 59.21 -16.23
N ILE A 4 39.24 59.49 -16.36
CA ILE A 4 38.24 59.04 -15.41
C ILE A 4 37.49 57.79 -15.90
N VAL A 5 37.54 57.42 -17.18
CA VAL A 5 36.86 56.25 -17.77
C VAL A 5 37.61 54.93 -17.53
N ALA A 6 38.93 54.99 -17.23
CA ALA A 6 39.77 53.82 -17.04
C ALA A 6 39.69 53.19 -15.64
N ILE A 7 39.14 53.89 -14.63
CA ILE A 7 39.03 53.37 -13.23
C ILE A 7 37.70 52.71 -12.97
N LEU A 8 36.66 52.95 -13.79
CA LEU A 8 35.36 52.30 -13.63
C LEU A 8 35.24 50.90 -14.28
N LEU A 9 36.19 50.54 -15.16
CA LEU A 9 36.16 49.22 -15.83
C LEU A 9 36.95 48.14 -15.08
N VAL A 10 37.69 48.47 -14.05
CA VAL A 10 38.43 47.49 -13.22
C VAL A 10 37.65 47.06 -11.98
N LEU A 11 36.60 47.80 -11.60
CA LEU A 11 35.80 47.45 -10.41
C LEU A 11 34.60 46.50 -10.69
N VAL A 12 34.31 46.17 -11.95
CA VAL A 12 33.22 45.27 -12.36
C VAL A 12 33.71 43.82 -12.57
N MET A 13 35.04 43.57 -12.60
CA MET A 13 35.57 42.21 -12.76
C MET A 13 35.95 41.50 -11.45
N ALA A 14 35.68 42.10 -10.30
CA ALA A 14 36.01 41.49 -8.98
C ALA A 14 34.83 40.89 -8.21
N ILE A 15 33.63 40.82 -8.81
CA ILE A 15 32.42 40.20 -8.14
C ILE A 15 31.99 38.89 -8.81
N GLY A 16 32.84 38.28 -9.62
CA GLY A 16 32.54 37.04 -10.35
C GLY A 16 33.18 35.76 -9.81
N LEU A 17 33.76 35.77 -8.60
CA LEU A 17 34.52 34.63 -8.09
C LEU A 17 34.16 34.29 -6.64
N VAL A 18 32.88 34.21 -6.32
CA VAL A 18 32.45 33.51 -5.10
C VAL A 18 31.21 32.72 -5.42
N ALA A 19 31.35 31.44 -5.54
CA ALA A 19 30.47 30.33 -5.34
C ALA A 19 30.64 29.23 -6.40
N CYS A 20 31.87 28.78 -6.61
CA CYS A 20 32.05 27.35 -6.88
C CYS A 20 32.35 26.71 -5.53
N GLY A 21 31.32 26.58 -4.68
CA GLY A 21 31.31 25.51 -3.72
C GLY A 21 31.37 24.22 -4.54
N GLU A 22 32.34 23.37 -4.26
CA GLU A 22 32.38 22.01 -4.79
C GLU A 22 31.01 21.38 -4.55
N ALA A 23 30.15 21.38 -5.59
CA ALA A 23 29.05 20.48 -5.66
C ALA A 23 29.68 19.08 -5.61
N GLY A 24 29.61 18.44 -4.47
CA GLY A 24 30.10 17.10 -4.32
C GLY A 24 29.49 16.25 -5.45
N THR A 25 30.36 15.73 -6.31
CA THR A 25 30.02 14.96 -7.50
C THR A 25 29.48 13.54 -7.14
N GLY A 26 29.04 13.33 -5.90
CA GLY A 26 28.41 12.09 -5.47
C GLY A 26 26.92 12.08 -5.81
N THR A 27 26.48 11.04 -6.46
CA THR A 27 25.06 10.79 -6.71
C THR A 27 24.32 10.67 -5.37
N LYS A 28 23.28 11.50 -5.16
CA LYS A 28 22.43 11.37 -3.97
C LYS A 28 21.38 10.31 -4.24
N THR A 29 21.38 9.24 -3.46
CA THR A 29 20.52 8.09 -3.66
C THR A 29 19.49 7.94 -2.52
N ILE A 30 18.25 7.64 -2.86
CA ILE A 30 17.24 7.12 -1.92
C ILE A 30 17.13 5.62 -2.17
N ALA A 31 17.35 4.80 -1.14
CA ALA A 31 17.21 3.36 -1.23
C ALA A 31 15.78 2.95 -0.84
N VAL A 32 15.02 2.42 -1.78
CA VAL A 32 13.69 1.86 -1.55
C VAL A 32 13.80 0.36 -1.46
N ILE A 33 13.38 -0.21 -0.33
CA ILE A 33 13.42 -1.65 -0.06
C ILE A 33 12.01 -2.11 0.27
N ALA A 34 11.42 -2.80 -0.69
CA ALA A 34 10.03 -3.27 -0.68
C ALA A 34 9.94 -4.74 -0.21
N LYS A 35 8.73 -5.23 0.04
CA LYS A 35 8.50 -6.64 0.36
C LYS A 35 8.62 -7.56 -0.86
N GLY A 36 8.56 -6.98 -2.07
CA GLY A 36 8.74 -7.69 -3.33
C GLY A 36 9.15 -6.76 -4.45
N GLU A 37 9.61 -7.29 -5.57
CA GLU A 37 9.95 -6.46 -6.74
C GLU A 37 9.34 -6.96 -8.06
N THR A 38 8.72 -8.13 -8.08
CA THR A 38 8.18 -8.73 -9.31
C THR A 38 6.68 -8.51 -9.49
N HIS A 39 5.94 -8.43 -8.38
CA HIS A 39 4.49 -8.23 -8.40
C HIS A 39 4.13 -6.83 -8.96
N ALA A 40 3.06 -6.75 -9.74
CA ALA A 40 2.66 -5.52 -10.42
C ALA A 40 2.39 -4.33 -9.45
N PHE A 41 1.88 -4.60 -8.25
CA PHE A 41 1.78 -3.60 -7.17
C PHE A 41 3.13 -2.93 -6.92
N TRP A 42 4.20 -3.72 -6.71
CA TRP A 42 5.54 -3.20 -6.45
C TRP A 42 6.16 -2.50 -7.63
N GLN A 43 5.80 -2.89 -8.87
CA GLN A 43 6.24 -2.19 -10.07
C GLN A 43 5.61 -0.78 -10.16
N ALA A 44 4.35 -0.63 -9.77
CA ALA A 44 3.69 0.68 -9.69
C ALA A 44 4.31 1.56 -8.57
N VAL A 45 4.57 0.99 -7.38
CA VAL A 45 5.31 1.67 -6.29
C VAL A 45 6.67 2.14 -6.78
N LYS A 46 7.43 1.28 -7.49
CA LYS A 46 8.73 1.60 -8.06
C LYS A 46 8.65 2.77 -9.04
N ALA A 47 7.66 2.78 -9.93
CA ALA A 47 7.45 3.85 -10.89
C ALA A 47 7.27 5.20 -10.17
N GLY A 48 6.36 5.25 -9.17
CA GLY A 48 6.16 6.46 -8.37
C GLY A 48 7.41 6.91 -7.62
N ALA A 49 8.12 5.97 -6.99
CA ALA A 49 9.35 6.26 -6.26
C ALA A 49 10.44 6.85 -7.17
N VAL A 50 10.65 6.26 -8.35
CA VAL A 50 11.63 6.73 -9.34
C VAL A 50 11.27 8.12 -9.86
N ASP A 51 10.00 8.38 -10.15
CA ASP A 51 9.53 9.68 -10.64
C ASP A 51 9.72 10.78 -9.57
N ALA A 52 9.44 10.49 -8.30
CA ALA A 52 9.66 11.43 -7.21
C ALA A 52 11.15 11.77 -7.05
N GLY A 53 12.03 10.76 -7.07
CA GLY A 53 13.48 10.98 -7.02
C GLY A 53 13.98 11.81 -8.19
N LYS A 54 13.56 11.46 -9.40
CA LYS A 54 13.93 12.20 -10.63
C LYS A 54 13.50 13.66 -10.58
N ALA A 55 12.27 13.92 -10.09
CA ALA A 55 11.76 15.29 -9.96
C ALA A 55 12.59 16.16 -9.02
N ALA A 56 13.21 15.54 -8.00
CA ALA A 56 14.03 16.23 -7.00
C ALA A 56 15.55 16.09 -7.20
N GLY A 57 16.00 15.46 -8.29
CA GLY A 57 17.42 15.28 -8.60
C GLY A 57 18.13 14.21 -7.75
N TYR A 58 17.39 13.22 -7.26
CA TYR A 58 17.92 12.05 -6.57
C TYR A 58 17.86 10.81 -7.49
N GLU A 59 18.85 9.94 -7.35
CA GLU A 59 18.73 8.57 -7.85
C GLU A 59 17.89 7.75 -6.87
N VAL A 60 17.08 6.85 -7.40
CA VAL A 60 16.31 5.90 -6.59
C VAL A 60 16.73 4.49 -6.95
N THR A 61 17.22 3.75 -5.97
CA THR A 61 17.37 2.29 -6.09
C THR A 61 16.12 1.61 -5.52
N PHE A 62 15.58 0.64 -6.25
CA PHE A 62 14.43 -0.13 -5.80
C PHE A 62 14.80 -1.60 -5.74
N ARG A 63 14.62 -2.21 -4.59
CA ARG A 63 14.92 -3.62 -4.32
C ARG A 63 13.79 -4.26 -3.51
N GLY A 64 13.59 -5.53 -3.74
CA GLY A 64 12.71 -6.39 -2.96
C GLY A 64 13.06 -7.86 -3.23
N PRO A 65 12.71 -8.77 -2.34
CA PRO A 65 12.82 -10.20 -2.59
C PRO A 65 11.91 -10.64 -3.73
N THR A 66 12.08 -11.88 -4.16
CA THR A 66 11.29 -12.48 -5.24
C THR A 66 9.86 -12.82 -4.81
N ALA A 67 9.61 -12.96 -3.50
CA ALA A 67 8.29 -13.20 -2.94
C ALA A 67 8.15 -12.58 -1.54
N GLU A 68 6.91 -12.30 -1.13
CA GLU A 68 6.55 -11.71 0.15
C GLU A 68 6.33 -12.82 1.20
N SER A 69 7.38 -13.59 1.49
CA SER A 69 7.32 -14.70 2.43
C SER A 69 8.41 -14.54 3.49
N GLU A 70 8.12 -14.94 4.74
CA GLU A 70 9.04 -14.84 5.88
C GLU A 70 10.39 -15.51 5.62
N GLU A 71 10.46 -16.52 4.75
CA GLU A 71 11.73 -17.15 4.35
C GLU A 71 12.71 -16.17 3.69
N PHE A 72 12.21 -15.04 3.14
CA PHE A 72 13.03 -14.01 2.49
C PHE A 72 13.44 -12.87 3.41
N VAL A 73 13.09 -12.88 4.70
CA VAL A 73 13.49 -11.84 5.66
C VAL A 73 15.02 -11.68 5.67
N GLY A 74 15.77 -12.78 5.64
CA GLY A 74 17.25 -12.75 5.60
C GLY A 74 17.78 -11.98 4.38
N SER A 75 17.28 -12.29 3.18
CA SER A 75 17.70 -11.59 1.96
C SER A 75 17.28 -10.11 1.95
N GLN A 76 16.13 -9.77 2.51
CA GLN A 76 15.71 -8.38 2.64
C GLN A 76 16.60 -7.61 3.62
N ARG A 77 17.01 -8.22 4.75
CA ARG A 77 18.00 -7.62 5.67
C ARG A 77 19.33 -7.34 4.98
N GLU A 78 19.81 -8.25 4.12
CA GLU A 78 21.02 -8.01 3.32
C GLU A 78 20.88 -6.79 2.39
N MET A 79 19.68 -6.55 1.81
CA MET A 79 19.41 -5.36 1.01
C MET A 79 19.47 -4.07 1.84
N VAL A 80 18.92 -4.09 3.07
CA VAL A 80 19.03 -2.96 4.01
C VAL A 80 20.49 -2.72 4.39
N GLN A 81 21.25 -3.77 4.71
CA GLN A 81 22.68 -3.65 5.03
C GLN A 81 23.50 -3.10 3.86
N ALA A 82 23.17 -3.51 2.63
CA ALA A 82 23.80 -2.95 1.43
C ALA A 82 23.53 -1.45 1.29
N ALA A 83 22.28 -1.00 1.54
CA ALA A 83 21.93 0.40 1.56
C ALA A 83 22.66 1.18 2.66
N LEU A 84 22.74 0.64 3.88
CA LEU A 84 23.48 1.22 5.01
C LEU A 84 24.98 1.39 4.74
N ASN A 85 25.56 0.52 3.91
CA ASN A 85 26.99 0.55 3.60
C ASN A 85 27.32 1.40 2.34
N ASN A 86 26.31 1.85 1.61
CA ASN A 86 26.48 2.72 0.46
C ASN A 86 26.51 4.20 0.90
N LYS A 87 27.68 4.85 0.78
CA LYS A 87 27.88 6.27 1.15
C LYS A 87 27.02 7.27 0.36
N ASP A 88 26.52 6.87 -0.82
CA ASP A 88 25.70 7.72 -1.68
C ASP A 88 24.23 7.69 -1.24
N VAL A 89 23.81 6.70 -0.46
CA VAL A 89 22.46 6.62 0.14
C VAL A 89 22.32 7.71 1.21
N LYS A 90 21.24 8.50 1.10
CA LYS A 90 20.90 9.62 1.99
C LYS A 90 19.67 9.34 2.85
N ALA A 91 18.80 8.46 2.40
CA ALA A 91 17.64 7.98 3.16
C ALA A 91 17.26 6.56 2.70
N ILE A 92 16.55 5.85 3.56
CA ILE A 92 15.99 4.53 3.27
C ILE A 92 14.46 4.65 3.33
N VAL A 93 13.77 4.06 2.36
CA VAL A 93 12.33 3.87 2.34
C VAL A 93 12.09 2.36 2.46
N LEU A 94 11.44 1.90 3.53
CA LEU A 94 11.45 0.49 3.93
C LEU A 94 10.05 -0.03 4.27
N ALA A 95 9.69 -1.16 3.65
CA ALA A 95 8.57 -2.00 4.06
C ALA A 95 9.11 -3.40 4.36
N THR A 96 8.97 -3.90 5.58
CA THR A 96 9.54 -5.19 5.97
C THR A 96 8.56 -6.35 5.73
N ILE A 97 9.08 -7.51 5.32
CA ILE A 97 8.27 -8.73 5.17
C ILE A 97 7.87 -9.29 6.53
N GLY A 98 8.73 -9.13 7.53
CA GLY A 98 8.52 -9.70 8.87
C GLY A 98 9.31 -8.95 9.94
N LEU A 99 9.45 -9.59 11.10
CA LEU A 99 10.18 -9.06 12.25
C LEU A 99 11.71 -9.21 12.08
N GLY A 100 12.47 -8.58 12.97
CA GLY A 100 13.91 -8.83 13.10
C GLY A 100 14.82 -7.82 12.40
N PHE A 101 14.34 -6.59 12.16
CA PHE A 101 15.12 -5.50 11.54
C PHE A 101 15.72 -4.51 12.56
N ALA A 102 15.64 -4.80 13.86
CA ALA A 102 16.10 -3.89 14.91
C ALA A 102 17.56 -3.46 14.74
N ASP A 103 18.46 -4.40 14.43
CA ASP A 103 19.89 -4.10 14.23
C ASP A 103 20.13 -3.14 13.07
N GLU A 104 19.42 -3.33 11.94
CA GLU A 104 19.51 -2.47 10.76
C GLU A 104 18.96 -1.07 11.03
N LEU A 105 17.86 -0.98 11.79
CA LEU A 105 17.26 0.31 12.17
C LEU A 105 18.17 1.08 13.15
N ILE A 106 18.72 0.41 14.15
CA ILE A 106 19.71 1.02 15.06
C ILE A 106 20.95 1.49 14.27
N ALA A 107 21.43 0.69 13.31
CA ALA A 107 22.54 1.08 12.46
C ALA A 107 22.19 2.29 11.56
N ALA A 108 20.96 2.40 11.06
CA ALA A 108 20.49 3.59 10.35
C ALA A 108 20.50 4.83 11.25
N TYR A 109 19.99 4.70 12.49
CA TYR A 109 20.03 5.77 13.49
C TYR A 109 21.45 6.24 13.78
N ASP A 110 22.37 5.30 14.09
CA ASP A 110 23.77 5.63 14.41
C ASP A 110 24.49 6.29 13.23
N LYS A 111 24.09 6.01 11.99
CA LYS A 111 24.57 6.65 10.76
C LYS A 111 23.83 7.95 10.41
N LYS A 112 22.80 8.33 11.16
CA LYS A 112 21.90 9.47 10.89
C LYS A 112 21.23 9.38 9.52
N LEU A 113 20.90 8.18 9.09
CA LEU A 113 20.13 7.93 7.88
C LEU A 113 18.64 7.89 8.27
N PRO A 114 17.81 8.83 7.78
CA PRO A 114 16.38 8.77 8.04
C PRO A 114 15.75 7.58 7.33
N VAL A 115 14.77 6.95 7.98
CA VAL A 115 13.99 5.85 7.46
C VAL A 115 12.53 6.28 7.33
N VAL A 116 11.95 6.15 6.14
CA VAL A 116 10.52 6.28 5.90
C VAL A 116 9.91 4.89 5.83
N GLU A 117 8.90 4.65 6.64
CA GLU A 117 8.09 3.44 6.51
C GLU A 117 7.12 3.57 5.34
N PHE A 118 6.80 2.49 4.64
CA PHE A 118 5.77 2.53 3.63
C PHE A 118 4.99 1.22 3.52
N ASP A 119 3.84 1.24 2.82
CA ASP A 119 2.91 0.14 2.65
C ASP A 119 2.36 -0.40 3.99
N SER A 120 2.85 -1.50 4.49
CA SER A 120 2.47 -2.07 5.79
C SER A 120 3.39 -1.64 6.95
N GLY A 121 4.33 -0.75 6.67
CA GLY A 121 5.29 -0.26 7.66
C GLY A 121 6.32 -1.29 8.08
N LEU A 122 6.92 -1.02 9.23
CA LEU A 122 7.85 -1.93 9.87
C LEU A 122 7.07 -2.89 10.79
N TYR A 123 7.21 -4.15 10.54
CA TYR A 123 6.57 -5.20 11.36
C TYR A 123 7.09 -5.22 12.81
N SER A 124 8.14 -4.52 13.04
CA SER A 124 8.85 -4.51 14.32
C SER A 124 8.08 -3.84 15.44
N GLY A 125 6.94 -3.26 15.23
CA GLY A 125 6.25 -2.55 16.28
C GLY A 125 7.22 -2.14 17.39
N GLY A 126 8.04 -1.17 17.22
CA GLY A 126 8.97 -0.53 18.17
C GLY A 126 9.60 -1.31 19.35
N ALA A 127 9.14 -2.54 19.59
CA ALA A 127 9.48 -3.31 20.78
C ALA A 127 10.95 -3.79 20.80
N ASP A 128 11.56 -3.96 19.63
CA ASP A 128 12.93 -4.44 19.49
C ASP A 128 13.93 -3.31 19.22
N ILE A 129 13.48 -2.09 19.02
CA ILE A 129 14.38 -0.94 18.85
C ILE A 129 14.75 -0.38 20.22
N THR A 130 16.03 -0.23 20.48
CA THR A 130 16.51 0.41 21.70
C THR A 130 15.91 1.80 21.86
N GLU A 131 15.33 2.10 23.01
CA GLU A 131 14.71 3.39 23.31
C GLU A 131 15.62 4.56 22.91
N GLY A 132 15.08 5.51 22.12
CA GLY A 132 15.81 6.66 21.62
C GLY A 132 16.72 6.40 20.41
N LYS A 133 16.69 5.19 19.83
CA LYS A 133 17.46 4.85 18.60
C LYS A 133 16.56 4.53 17.39
N ASP A 134 15.40 5.12 17.33
CA ASP A 134 14.49 4.97 16.19
C ASP A 134 14.88 5.96 15.07
N PRO A 135 15.23 5.48 13.85
CA PRO A 135 15.54 6.32 12.71
C PRO A 135 14.30 6.72 11.92
N THR A 136 13.11 6.23 12.29
CA THR A 136 11.89 6.45 11.53
C THR A 136 11.45 7.91 11.62
N ILE A 137 11.01 8.45 10.50
CA ILE A 137 10.65 9.87 10.39
C ILE A 137 9.18 10.08 9.98
N GLY A 138 8.49 9.00 9.69
CA GLY A 138 7.09 8.95 9.28
C GLY A 138 6.83 7.80 8.34
N SER A 139 5.56 7.61 8.01
CA SER A 139 5.05 6.52 7.20
C SER A 139 4.21 6.99 6.02
N VAL A 140 4.17 6.19 4.95
CA VAL A 140 3.28 6.40 3.79
C VAL A 140 2.60 5.08 3.46
N ALA A 141 1.31 5.00 3.69
CA ALA A 141 0.53 3.78 3.46
C ALA A 141 -0.90 4.10 3.02
N THR A 142 -1.59 3.12 2.49
CA THR A 142 -3.05 3.22 2.36
C THR A 142 -3.65 3.36 3.76
N ASN A 143 -4.59 4.31 3.93
CA ASN A 143 -5.43 4.31 5.12
C ASN A 143 -6.40 3.13 5.04
N ASN A 144 -5.94 1.96 5.50
CA ASN A 144 -6.62 0.68 5.32
C ASN A 144 -8.01 0.65 5.96
N TYR A 145 -8.16 1.25 7.15
CA TYR A 145 -9.44 1.33 7.83
C TYR A 145 -10.44 2.18 7.03
N ALA A 146 -10.07 3.40 6.66
CA ALA A 146 -10.93 4.31 5.87
C ALA A 146 -11.20 3.75 4.46
N ALA A 147 -10.24 3.09 3.83
CA ALA A 147 -10.43 2.43 2.54
C ALA A 147 -11.46 1.29 2.62
N ALA A 148 -11.45 0.52 3.71
CA ALA A 148 -12.47 -0.51 3.96
C ALA A 148 -13.85 0.07 4.31
N GLU A 149 -13.90 1.24 4.96
CA GLU A 149 -15.17 1.98 5.11
C GLU A 149 -15.77 2.37 3.75
N VAL A 150 -14.94 2.76 2.77
CA VAL A 150 -15.38 3.03 1.39
C VAL A 150 -15.97 1.78 0.73
N VAL A 151 -15.38 0.58 0.95
CA VAL A 151 -15.98 -0.69 0.51
C VAL A 151 -17.36 -0.86 1.13
N ALA A 152 -17.46 -0.72 2.46
CA ALA A 152 -18.71 -0.91 3.19
C ALA A 152 -19.82 0.05 2.73
N GLU A 153 -19.51 1.33 2.51
CA GLU A 153 -20.47 2.33 2.02
C GLU A 153 -21.07 1.96 0.67
N ASN A 154 -20.20 1.65 -0.30
CA ASN A 154 -20.65 1.29 -1.64
C ASN A 154 -21.38 -0.05 -1.67
N PHE A 155 -20.90 -1.02 -0.90
CA PHE A 155 -21.53 -2.33 -0.82
C PHE A 155 -22.89 -2.24 -0.13
N TYR A 156 -23.02 -1.48 0.95
CA TYR A 156 -24.29 -1.25 1.64
C TYR A 156 -25.33 -0.59 0.74
N ALA A 157 -24.93 0.40 -0.06
CA ALA A 157 -25.81 1.03 -1.04
C ALA A 157 -26.36 0.00 -2.06
N TYR A 158 -25.51 -0.95 -2.48
CA TYR A 158 -25.94 -2.05 -3.33
C TYR A 158 -26.95 -2.98 -2.64
N LEU A 159 -26.74 -3.34 -1.35
CA LEU A 159 -27.65 -4.21 -0.59
C LEU A 159 -29.03 -3.59 -0.38
N LYS A 160 -29.13 -2.29 -0.28
CA LYS A 160 -30.42 -1.56 -0.13
C LYS A 160 -31.29 -1.64 -1.36
N ALA A 161 -30.71 -1.56 -2.57
CA ALA A 161 -31.45 -1.48 -3.82
C ALA A 161 -32.40 -2.68 -4.05
N PRO A 162 -31.96 -3.95 -3.86
CA PRO A 162 -32.83 -5.12 -3.96
C PRO A 162 -33.55 -5.49 -2.65
N ASN A 163 -33.47 -4.64 -1.61
CA ASN A 163 -34.04 -4.89 -0.30
C ASN A 163 -33.59 -6.20 0.38
N LEU A 164 -32.30 -6.53 0.24
CA LEU A 164 -31.73 -7.76 0.80
C LEU A 164 -31.65 -7.76 2.34
N LEU A 165 -31.77 -6.59 2.97
CA LEU A 165 -31.59 -6.39 4.40
C LEU A 165 -32.84 -6.72 5.24
N ALA A 166 -34.02 -6.82 4.63
CA ALA A 166 -35.31 -6.82 5.33
C ALA A 166 -35.57 -8.07 6.21
N ASN A 167 -34.90 -9.20 5.97
CA ASN A 167 -35.20 -10.49 6.63
C ASN A 167 -34.05 -11.00 7.51
N GLY A 168 -33.18 -10.10 7.98
CA GLY A 168 -31.95 -10.49 8.65
C GLY A 168 -30.87 -10.80 7.61
N TYR A 169 -29.69 -10.22 7.78
CA TYR A 169 -28.61 -10.32 6.79
C TYR A 169 -27.33 -10.87 7.42
N LYS A 170 -26.76 -11.88 6.78
CA LYS A 170 -25.50 -12.51 7.16
C LYS A 170 -24.39 -12.11 6.21
N GLY A 171 -23.43 -11.34 6.70
CA GLY A 171 -22.23 -10.95 5.97
C GLY A 171 -21.00 -11.71 6.45
N GLY A 172 -20.15 -12.13 5.53
CA GLY A 172 -18.85 -12.75 5.81
C GLY A 172 -17.69 -11.79 5.55
N VAL A 173 -16.60 -12.01 6.25
CA VAL A 173 -15.30 -11.38 5.94
C VAL A 173 -14.24 -12.47 5.94
N ILE A 174 -13.43 -12.55 4.88
CA ILE A 174 -12.20 -13.35 4.89
C ILE A 174 -11.05 -12.37 5.10
N GLN A 175 -10.57 -12.32 6.35
CA GLN A 175 -9.44 -11.50 6.77
C GLN A 175 -8.14 -12.26 6.46
N HIS A 176 -7.27 -11.66 5.65
CA HIS A 176 -6.12 -12.35 5.09
C HIS A 176 -5.06 -12.75 6.13
N ASP A 177 -4.89 -11.95 7.19
CA ASP A 177 -3.95 -12.25 8.27
C ASP A 177 -4.30 -11.46 9.54
N SER A 178 -3.46 -11.57 10.57
CA SER A 178 -3.60 -10.87 11.86
C SER A 178 -2.71 -9.61 11.95
N THR A 179 -2.17 -9.12 10.85
CA THR A 179 -1.43 -7.85 10.83
C THR A 179 -2.37 -6.65 10.96
N SER A 180 -1.81 -5.47 11.23
CA SER A 180 -2.59 -4.23 11.27
C SER A 180 -3.39 -4.02 9.99
N THR A 181 -2.82 -4.33 8.84
CA THR A 181 -3.49 -4.22 7.53
C THR A 181 -4.74 -5.10 7.46
N GLY A 182 -4.65 -6.38 7.86
CA GLY A 182 -5.79 -7.29 7.89
C GLY A 182 -6.86 -6.88 8.90
N ILE A 183 -6.42 -6.47 10.09
CA ILE A 183 -7.31 -6.01 11.18
C ILE A 183 -8.05 -4.73 10.76
N ASP A 184 -7.34 -3.74 10.22
CA ASP A 184 -7.92 -2.45 9.82
C ASP A 184 -8.94 -2.60 8.69
N ARG A 185 -8.64 -3.43 7.67
CA ARG A 185 -9.57 -3.68 6.57
C ARG A 185 -10.84 -4.40 7.04
N ALA A 186 -10.69 -5.45 7.84
CA ALA A 186 -11.84 -6.16 8.39
C ALA A 186 -12.64 -5.29 9.36
N GLY A 187 -11.96 -4.53 10.23
CA GLY A 187 -12.56 -3.62 11.21
C GLY A 187 -13.33 -2.49 10.53
N GLY A 188 -12.68 -1.74 9.64
CA GLY A 188 -13.30 -0.61 8.93
C GLY A 188 -14.55 -1.02 8.14
N PHE A 189 -14.49 -2.15 7.43
CA PHE A 189 -15.66 -2.70 6.75
C PHE A 189 -16.80 -3.03 7.73
N LYS A 190 -16.48 -3.82 8.77
CA LYS A 190 -17.48 -4.29 9.73
C LYS A 190 -18.15 -3.12 10.48
N ASP A 191 -17.36 -2.22 11.01
CA ASP A 191 -17.87 -1.13 11.86
C ASP A 191 -18.72 -0.16 11.03
N LYS A 192 -18.32 0.12 9.78
CA LYS A 192 -19.06 1.01 8.90
C LYS A 192 -20.36 0.41 8.43
N ILE A 193 -20.38 -0.86 7.97
CA ILE A 193 -21.60 -1.51 7.47
C ILE A 193 -22.61 -1.70 8.61
N ASP A 194 -22.14 -2.01 9.81
CA ASP A 194 -22.97 -2.09 11.02
C ASP A 194 -23.61 -0.73 11.37
N ALA A 195 -22.82 0.36 11.31
CA ALA A 195 -23.32 1.69 11.59
C ALA A 195 -24.39 2.13 10.58
N LEU A 196 -24.18 1.84 9.30
CA LEU A 196 -25.14 2.15 8.23
C LEU A 196 -26.45 1.37 8.40
N ALA A 197 -26.33 0.08 8.68
CA ALA A 197 -27.49 -0.79 8.92
C ALA A 197 -28.32 -0.33 10.13
N LYS A 198 -27.66 -0.04 11.24
CA LYS A 198 -28.32 0.49 12.44
C LYS A 198 -29.04 1.81 12.20
N ALA A 199 -28.44 2.72 11.42
CA ALA A 199 -29.06 3.99 11.05
C ALA A 199 -30.35 3.82 10.26
N ASP A 200 -30.45 2.76 9.46
CA ASP A 200 -31.63 2.40 8.67
C ASP A 200 -32.57 1.43 9.40
N GLY A 201 -32.29 1.03 10.65
CA GLY A 201 -33.12 0.15 11.47
C GLY A 201 -32.94 -1.35 11.19
N TYR A 202 -31.87 -1.74 10.51
CA TYR A 202 -31.52 -3.13 10.25
C TYR A 202 -30.48 -3.68 11.25
N THR A 203 -30.49 -5.01 11.40
CA THR A 203 -29.47 -5.73 12.18
C THR A 203 -28.73 -6.67 11.24
N LEU A 204 -27.39 -6.62 11.26
CA LEU A 204 -26.54 -7.52 10.52
C LEU A 204 -25.84 -8.51 11.44
N GLU A 205 -25.65 -9.74 10.95
CA GLU A 205 -24.71 -10.69 11.55
C GLU A 205 -23.44 -10.72 10.68
N ILE A 206 -22.30 -10.36 11.26
CA ILE A 206 -21.01 -10.37 10.55
C ILE A 206 -20.08 -11.42 11.15
N ASN A 207 -19.68 -12.39 10.33
CA ASN A 207 -18.74 -13.45 10.69
C ASN A 207 -17.38 -13.17 10.02
N VAL A 208 -16.33 -12.99 10.83
CA VAL A 208 -14.96 -12.74 10.36
C VAL A 208 -14.15 -14.02 10.47
N GLN A 209 -13.68 -14.53 9.33
CA GLN A 209 -12.74 -15.64 9.23
C GLN A 209 -11.33 -15.09 9.13
N VAL A 210 -10.59 -15.05 10.25
CA VAL A 210 -9.19 -14.65 10.28
C VAL A 210 -8.32 -15.81 9.82
N LYS A 211 -7.42 -15.58 8.88
CA LYS A 211 -6.54 -16.57 8.28
C LYS A 211 -5.07 -16.20 8.52
N ALA A 212 -4.17 -17.14 8.29
CA ALA A 212 -2.75 -16.97 8.54
C ALA A 212 -1.92 -16.79 7.26
N ASN A 213 -2.57 -16.46 6.14
CA ASN A 213 -1.93 -16.30 4.83
C ASN A 213 -1.20 -17.59 4.35
N ASN A 214 -1.73 -18.75 4.71
CA ASN A 214 -1.24 -20.04 4.21
C ASN A 214 -2.10 -20.54 3.05
N ALA A 215 -1.49 -21.27 2.13
CA ALA A 215 -2.18 -21.86 0.98
C ALA A 215 -3.37 -22.75 1.42
N GLY A 216 -4.55 -22.52 0.81
CA GLY A 216 -5.78 -23.26 1.08
C GLY A 216 -6.63 -22.73 2.23
N GLU A 217 -6.11 -21.85 3.10
CA GLU A 217 -6.86 -21.33 4.25
C GLU A 217 -8.01 -20.40 3.85
N TYR A 218 -7.84 -19.62 2.78
CA TYR A 218 -8.90 -18.73 2.30
C TYR A 218 -10.10 -19.50 1.73
N LYS A 219 -9.83 -20.61 1.04
CA LYS A 219 -10.89 -21.54 0.58
C LYS A 219 -11.65 -22.15 1.75
N LEU A 220 -10.97 -22.55 2.82
CA LEU A 220 -11.64 -23.02 4.05
C LEU A 220 -12.50 -21.92 4.66
N GLY A 221 -12.05 -20.67 4.63
CA GLY A 221 -12.85 -19.51 5.06
C GLY A 221 -14.09 -19.32 4.20
N LEU A 222 -13.96 -19.39 2.87
CA LEU A 222 -15.06 -19.32 1.92
C LEU A 222 -16.12 -20.40 2.22
N THR A 223 -15.70 -21.65 2.34
CA THR A 223 -16.58 -22.78 2.63
C THR A 223 -17.29 -22.59 3.96
N ALA A 224 -16.57 -22.21 5.02
CA ALA A 224 -17.18 -22.00 6.34
C ALA A 224 -18.22 -20.88 6.33
N LEU A 225 -18.00 -19.80 5.58
CA LEU A 225 -18.97 -18.72 5.45
C LEU A 225 -20.18 -19.13 4.60
N ALA A 226 -19.98 -19.86 3.50
CA ALA A 226 -21.08 -20.38 2.69
C ALA A 226 -21.97 -21.35 3.49
N ASP A 227 -21.37 -22.30 4.24
CA ASP A 227 -22.09 -23.24 5.11
C ASP A 227 -22.83 -22.53 6.25
N TRP A 228 -22.30 -21.41 6.76
CA TRP A 228 -22.98 -20.58 7.75
C TRP A 228 -24.18 -19.83 7.15
N GLY A 229 -24.29 -19.78 5.83
CA GLY A 229 -25.35 -19.10 5.10
C GLY A 229 -25.07 -17.62 4.86
N ALA A 230 -23.81 -17.25 4.65
CA ALA A 230 -23.44 -15.88 4.26
C ALA A 230 -24.09 -15.50 2.93
N GLN A 231 -24.70 -14.32 2.90
CA GLN A 231 -25.31 -13.73 1.70
C GLN A 231 -24.35 -12.78 0.99
N SER A 232 -23.28 -12.39 1.69
CA SER A 232 -22.17 -11.66 1.12
C SER A 232 -20.84 -11.99 1.78
N ILE A 233 -19.74 -11.76 1.06
CA ILE A 233 -18.38 -11.97 1.58
C ILE A 233 -17.48 -10.81 1.13
N PHE A 234 -16.81 -10.15 2.09
CA PHE A 234 -15.73 -9.22 1.86
C PHE A 234 -14.38 -9.94 1.93
N MET A 235 -13.55 -9.74 0.91
CA MET A 235 -12.20 -10.28 0.78
C MET A 235 -11.18 -9.17 0.98
N THR A 236 -10.36 -9.27 2.02
CA THR A 236 -9.58 -8.13 2.50
C THR A 236 -8.28 -7.85 1.75
N ASN A 237 -7.88 -8.69 0.78
CA ASN A 237 -6.77 -8.41 -0.14
C ASN A 237 -6.85 -9.24 -1.42
N GLU A 238 -5.93 -8.95 -2.37
CA GLU A 238 -5.81 -9.68 -3.64
C GLU A 238 -5.47 -11.17 -3.44
N GLY A 239 -4.67 -11.50 -2.43
CA GLY A 239 -4.31 -12.89 -2.12
C GLY A 239 -5.54 -13.75 -1.82
N VAL A 240 -6.50 -13.22 -1.05
CA VAL A 240 -7.79 -13.89 -0.82
C VAL A 240 -8.54 -14.08 -2.13
N VAL A 241 -8.64 -13.03 -2.96
CA VAL A 241 -9.34 -13.12 -4.25
C VAL A 241 -8.71 -14.17 -5.16
N ASN A 242 -7.39 -14.16 -5.26
CA ASN A 242 -6.64 -15.08 -6.12
C ASN A 242 -6.81 -16.55 -5.73
N GLU A 243 -7.06 -16.83 -4.45
CA GLU A 243 -7.29 -18.20 -3.99
C GLU A 243 -8.77 -18.60 -4.08
N VAL A 244 -9.72 -17.70 -3.79
CA VAL A 244 -11.13 -18.07 -3.77
C VAL A 244 -11.81 -17.97 -5.13
N PHE A 245 -11.38 -17.09 -6.03
CA PHE A 245 -12.02 -16.92 -7.33
C PHE A 245 -12.00 -18.17 -8.20
N PRO A 246 -10.90 -18.93 -8.31
CA PRO A 246 -10.93 -20.22 -9.02
C PRO A 246 -11.95 -21.19 -8.44
N GLU A 247 -12.08 -21.28 -7.11
CA GLU A 247 -13.07 -22.14 -6.47
C GLU A 247 -14.50 -21.72 -6.81
N ILE A 248 -14.75 -20.40 -6.80
CA ILE A 248 -16.06 -19.85 -7.15
C ILE A 248 -16.39 -20.09 -8.63
N SER A 249 -15.40 -19.96 -9.53
CA SER A 249 -15.63 -20.18 -10.97
C SER A 249 -15.88 -21.66 -11.31
N ASP A 250 -15.15 -22.55 -10.66
CA ASP A 250 -15.29 -23.99 -10.88
C ASP A 250 -16.59 -24.56 -10.28
N ASN A 251 -17.11 -23.94 -9.21
CA ASN A 251 -18.31 -24.33 -8.49
C ASN A 251 -19.38 -23.24 -8.49
N ALA A 252 -19.57 -22.53 -9.61
CA ALA A 252 -20.43 -21.35 -9.69
C ALA A 252 -21.84 -21.54 -9.14
N ALA A 253 -22.43 -22.71 -9.29
CA ALA A 253 -23.77 -23.01 -8.78
C ALA A 253 -23.87 -22.98 -7.23
N ALA A 254 -22.78 -23.28 -6.53
CA ALA A 254 -22.74 -23.27 -5.06
C ALA A 254 -22.69 -21.86 -4.48
N TYR A 255 -22.15 -20.90 -5.22
CA TYR A 255 -21.86 -19.53 -4.74
C TYR A 255 -22.70 -18.45 -5.42
N LYS A 256 -23.53 -18.78 -6.41
CA LYS A 256 -24.26 -17.83 -7.28
C LYS A 256 -25.13 -16.81 -6.53
N ASP A 257 -25.61 -17.17 -5.34
CA ASP A 257 -26.50 -16.33 -4.53
C ASP A 257 -25.71 -15.50 -3.47
N ILE A 258 -24.38 -15.62 -3.44
CA ILE A 258 -23.51 -14.86 -2.56
C ILE A 258 -22.95 -13.65 -3.32
N LEU A 259 -23.04 -12.47 -2.70
CA LEU A 259 -22.43 -11.25 -3.22
C LEU A 259 -21.01 -11.10 -2.70
N PHE A 260 -20.09 -10.68 -3.56
CA PHE A 260 -18.70 -10.48 -3.18
C PHE A 260 -18.29 -9.02 -3.30
N CYS A 261 -17.42 -8.57 -2.42
CA CYS A 261 -16.65 -7.33 -2.56
C CYS A 261 -15.21 -7.59 -2.14
N GLY A 262 -14.29 -6.79 -2.69
CA GLY A 262 -12.86 -7.03 -2.55
C GLY A 262 -12.08 -5.82 -2.08
N PHE A 263 -10.79 -6.05 -1.93
CA PHE A 263 -9.75 -5.06 -1.74
C PHE A 263 -8.62 -5.35 -2.73
N ASP A 264 -7.86 -4.34 -3.12
CA ASP A 264 -6.87 -4.38 -4.20
C ASP A 264 -7.48 -4.40 -5.61
N ALA A 265 -6.64 -4.46 -6.64
CA ALA A 265 -7.04 -4.28 -8.04
C ALA A 265 -6.17 -5.13 -9.00
N GLY A 266 -6.13 -6.43 -8.77
CA GLY A 266 -5.39 -7.37 -9.61
C GLY A 266 -6.18 -7.90 -10.82
N THR A 267 -5.52 -8.72 -11.62
CA THR A 267 -6.08 -9.30 -12.85
C THR A 267 -7.33 -10.13 -12.59
N ASN A 268 -7.39 -10.90 -11.49
CA ASN A 268 -8.56 -11.71 -11.18
C ASN A 268 -9.77 -10.85 -10.81
N GLN A 269 -9.59 -9.77 -10.03
CA GLN A 269 -10.68 -8.82 -9.77
C GLN A 269 -11.18 -8.18 -11.05
N TYR A 270 -10.28 -7.77 -11.94
CA TYR A 270 -10.65 -7.20 -13.22
C TYR A 270 -11.51 -8.15 -14.05
N ASN A 271 -11.05 -9.39 -14.26
CA ASN A 271 -11.75 -10.38 -15.07
C ASN A 271 -13.09 -10.78 -14.44
N TRP A 272 -13.14 -11.00 -13.14
CA TRP A 272 -14.37 -11.32 -12.41
C TRP A 272 -15.39 -10.18 -12.52
N MET A 273 -14.95 -8.94 -12.37
CA MET A 273 -15.83 -7.78 -12.46
C MET A 273 -16.33 -7.54 -13.87
N LYS A 274 -15.53 -7.83 -14.91
CA LYS A 274 -15.96 -7.78 -16.32
C LYS A 274 -17.01 -8.84 -16.65
N ASP A 275 -17.02 -9.98 -15.97
CA ASP A 275 -18.07 -10.99 -16.08
C ASP A 275 -19.44 -10.49 -15.57
N ASN A 276 -19.43 -9.59 -14.61
CA ASN A 276 -20.59 -8.89 -14.05
C ASN A 276 -21.74 -9.84 -13.65
N GLY A 277 -21.41 -11.00 -13.08
CA GLY A 277 -22.38 -11.99 -12.64
C GLY A 277 -23.01 -12.84 -13.73
N ALA A 278 -22.45 -12.81 -14.95
CA ALA A 278 -22.99 -13.58 -16.07
C ALA A 278 -22.73 -15.10 -15.93
N ASN A 279 -21.52 -15.47 -15.48
CA ASN A 279 -21.10 -16.86 -15.34
C ASN A 279 -20.86 -17.28 -13.90
N TYR A 280 -20.51 -16.34 -13.02
CA TYR A 280 -20.14 -16.59 -11.61
C TYR A 280 -20.98 -15.74 -10.65
N ALA A 281 -20.78 -15.95 -9.34
CA ALA A 281 -21.26 -15.02 -8.33
C ALA A 281 -20.78 -13.58 -8.58
N LEU A 282 -21.60 -12.58 -8.24
CA LEU A 282 -21.30 -11.17 -8.56
C LEU A 282 -20.21 -10.61 -7.62
N LEU A 283 -19.15 -10.09 -8.20
CA LEU A 283 -18.23 -9.16 -7.53
C LEU A 283 -18.75 -7.74 -7.71
N VAL A 284 -19.39 -7.20 -6.66
CA VAL A 284 -20.05 -5.89 -6.68
C VAL A 284 -19.05 -4.75 -6.92
N GLY A 285 -17.87 -4.85 -6.33
CA GLY A 285 -16.81 -3.88 -6.46
C GLY A 285 -15.63 -4.20 -5.55
N SER A 286 -14.62 -3.35 -5.63
CA SER A 286 -13.40 -3.46 -4.82
C SER A 286 -12.80 -2.07 -4.58
N VAL A 287 -11.89 -1.94 -3.63
CA VAL A 287 -11.08 -0.74 -3.44
C VAL A 287 -9.65 -1.03 -3.83
N ALA A 288 -9.15 -0.26 -4.79
CA ALA A 288 -7.75 -0.28 -5.19
C ALA A 288 -6.89 0.58 -4.26
N GLN A 289 -5.65 0.18 -4.04
CA GLN A 289 -4.61 1.01 -3.45
C GLN A 289 -3.95 1.85 -4.55
N ASP A 290 -3.68 3.12 -4.29
CA ASP A 290 -2.87 3.94 -5.19
C ASP A 290 -1.37 3.69 -4.95
N SER A 291 -0.90 2.56 -5.45
CA SER A 291 0.48 2.09 -5.29
C SER A 291 1.53 3.05 -5.86
N TYR A 292 1.20 3.72 -6.98
CA TYR A 292 2.07 4.75 -7.52
C TYR A 292 2.26 5.91 -6.53
N SER A 293 1.15 6.42 -5.97
CA SER A 293 1.21 7.50 -4.98
C SER A 293 1.91 7.08 -3.69
N ILE A 294 1.78 5.82 -3.25
CA ILE A 294 2.53 5.30 -2.10
C ILE A 294 4.04 5.45 -2.36
N GLY A 295 4.54 4.97 -3.49
CA GLY A 295 5.95 5.07 -3.85
C GLY A 295 6.43 6.51 -4.00
N TYR A 296 5.65 7.34 -4.71
CA TYR A 296 5.97 8.74 -4.93
C TYR A 296 6.07 9.52 -3.60
N LYS A 297 5.04 9.41 -2.76
CA LYS A 297 4.96 10.13 -1.48
C LYS A 297 5.99 9.65 -0.46
N ALA A 298 6.34 8.37 -0.46
CA ALA A 298 7.37 7.86 0.45
C ALA A 298 8.76 8.45 0.14
N VAL A 299 9.13 8.54 -1.14
CA VAL A 299 10.37 9.18 -1.56
C VAL A 299 10.30 10.70 -1.36
N GLU A 300 9.16 11.34 -1.67
CA GLU A 300 8.95 12.77 -1.42
C GLU A 300 9.12 13.12 0.07
N LEU A 301 8.60 12.29 0.98
CA LEU A 301 8.73 12.46 2.43
C LEU A 301 10.20 12.34 2.87
N ALA A 302 10.92 11.34 2.36
CA ALA A 302 12.34 11.19 2.63
C ALA A 302 13.14 12.44 2.18
N ILE A 303 12.88 12.96 0.99
CA ILE A 303 13.54 14.15 0.44
C ILE A 303 13.17 15.39 1.26
N ALA A 304 11.90 15.55 1.64
CA ALA A 304 11.47 16.68 2.49
C ALA A 304 12.25 16.72 3.81
N LYS A 305 12.48 15.56 4.42
CA LYS A 305 13.32 15.46 5.62
C LYS A 305 14.77 15.85 5.36
N LEU A 306 15.34 15.40 4.25
CA LEU A 306 16.72 15.76 3.86
C LEU A 306 16.86 17.27 3.60
N ASP A 307 15.80 17.93 3.14
CA ASP A 307 15.71 19.38 2.96
C ASP A 307 15.45 20.14 4.29
N GLY A 308 15.40 19.44 5.43
CA GLY A 308 15.18 20.04 6.75
C GLY A 308 13.74 20.42 7.05
N LYS A 309 12.77 19.93 6.27
CA LYS A 309 11.33 20.15 6.53
C LYS A 309 10.82 19.23 7.64
N GLU A 310 9.80 19.67 8.34
CA GLU A 310 9.02 18.78 9.20
C GLU A 310 8.20 17.83 8.34
N VAL A 311 8.10 16.57 8.75
CA VAL A 311 7.38 15.51 8.05
C VAL A 311 6.46 14.78 9.03
N SER A 312 5.40 14.19 8.50
CA SER A 312 4.42 13.40 9.25
C SER A 312 3.89 12.27 8.38
N ASP A 313 3.18 11.35 9.00
CA ASP A 313 2.54 10.23 8.31
C ASP A 313 1.58 10.70 7.21
N VAL A 314 1.55 9.95 6.11
CA VAL A 314 0.72 10.23 4.95
C VAL A 314 -0.18 9.03 4.67
N GLY A 315 -1.47 9.20 4.91
CA GLY A 315 -2.49 8.22 4.54
C GLY A 315 -2.95 8.42 3.09
N ILE A 316 -2.82 7.39 2.27
CA ILE A 316 -3.29 7.39 0.88
C ILE A 316 -4.72 6.83 0.85
N ALA A 317 -5.62 7.54 0.18
CA ALA A 317 -7.01 7.11 0.05
C ALA A 317 -7.13 5.88 -0.86
N GLY A 318 -8.02 4.97 -0.51
CA GLY A 318 -8.43 3.90 -1.41
C GLY A 318 -9.36 4.41 -2.53
N VAL A 319 -9.30 3.78 -3.69
CA VAL A 319 -10.12 4.13 -4.86
C VAL A 319 -11.14 3.04 -5.14
N TRP A 320 -12.43 3.35 -4.95
CA TRP A 320 -13.51 2.41 -5.27
C TRP A 320 -13.65 2.22 -6.78
N TYR A 321 -13.82 0.97 -7.19
CA TYR A 321 -14.16 0.61 -8.55
C TYR A 321 -15.17 -0.54 -8.62
N ASN A 322 -15.93 -0.58 -9.71
CA ASN A 322 -16.91 -1.62 -10.01
C ASN A 322 -17.04 -1.76 -11.55
N ALA A 323 -17.93 -2.62 -12.00
CA ALA A 323 -18.15 -2.87 -13.43
C ALA A 323 -18.48 -1.60 -14.24
N ALA A 324 -19.04 -0.56 -13.62
CA ALA A 324 -19.42 0.67 -14.33
C ALA A 324 -18.24 1.61 -14.60
N ASN A 325 -17.19 1.60 -13.75
CA ASN A 325 -16.04 2.51 -13.87
C ASN A 325 -14.70 1.81 -14.06
N ILE A 326 -14.69 0.49 -14.16
CA ILE A 326 -13.46 -0.31 -14.19
C ILE A 326 -12.50 0.07 -15.31
N ASP A 327 -13.02 0.37 -16.50
CA ASP A 327 -12.21 0.75 -17.65
C ASP A 327 -11.58 2.14 -17.45
N GLU A 328 -12.31 3.10 -16.87
CA GLU A 328 -11.76 4.41 -16.51
C GLU A 328 -10.64 4.28 -15.46
N GLN A 329 -10.83 3.43 -14.45
CA GLN A 329 -9.82 3.22 -13.42
C GLN A 329 -8.58 2.49 -13.96
N LYS A 330 -8.75 1.59 -14.92
CA LYS A 330 -7.64 0.97 -15.64
C LYS A 330 -6.80 2.01 -16.39
N ASP A 331 -7.44 2.94 -17.06
CA ASP A 331 -6.76 4.02 -17.81
C ASP A 331 -5.97 4.96 -16.87
N LYS A 332 -6.34 5.03 -15.60
CA LYS A 332 -5.62 5.78 -14.56
C LYS A 332 -4.48 4.98 -13.89
N ASN A 333 -4.14 3.81 -14.41
CA ASN A 333 -3.11 2.91 -13.85
C ASN A 333 -3.35 2.49 -12.40
N ILE A 334 -4.61 2.44 -11.97
CA ILE A 334 -4.99 1.96 -10.63
C ILE A 334 -4.88 0.43 -10.54
N PHE A 335 -5.04 -0.25 -11.68
CA PHE A 335 -4.89 -1.69 -11.78
C PHE A 335 -3.43 -2.08 -12.02
N TYR A 336 -2.94 -2.96 -11.19
CA TYR A 336 -1.69 -3.66 -11.41
C TYR A 336 -1.97 -4.99 -12.09
N MET A 337 -2.00 -4.94 -13.41
CA MET A 337 -2.16 -6.11 -14.25
C MET A 337 -0.78 -6.54 -14.73
N GLY A 338 -0.31 -7.67 -14.19
CA GLY A 338 0.95 -8.28 -14.59
C GLY A 338 0.86 -8.95 -15.96
#